data_97bce5eaa161d7b874c8a600c6dffad7
#
_entry.id   97bce5eaa161d7b874c8a600c6dffad7
#
_cell.length_a   1.000
_cell.length_b   1.000
_cell.length_c   1.000
_cell.angle_alpha   90.00
_cell.angle_beta   90.00
_cell.angle_gamma   90.00
#
_symmetry.space_group_name_H-M   'P 1'
#
loop_
_entity.id
_entity.type
_entity.pdbx_description
1 polymer ?
#
loop_
_entity_poly.entity_id
_entity_poly.type
_entity_poly.pdbx_seq_one_letter_code
_entity_poly.pdbx_strand_id
1 'polypeptide(L)'
;DGLVEIKSIAREPGARSKVAVASREPNLDPVGACVGPKGSRVRMVVEELRNERVDVIQWDEDPAKYVAQALSPARVNRVIIDEDKNYATVIVPDDQLSLAIGKEGQNARLAARLTGWHIDIKSASFNASAPVHEENLLLDEEEDVEEGEFCAYVAEDGTPCRNHARPGSRFCGVHADCE
;
A
#
# COMPACT_ATOMS: atom_id res chain seq x y z
N ASP A 1 -5.50 35.22 1.49
CA ASP A 1 -4.16 35.80 1.66
C ASP A 1 -3.08 35.05 0.85
N GLY A 2 -3.42 33.96 0.10
CA GLY A 2 -2.49 33.26 -0.79
C GLY A 2 -1.44 32.40 -0.10
N LEU A 3 -1.56 32.14 1.20
CA LEU A 3 -0.62 31.33 1.98
C LEU A 3 -0.85 29.80 1.78
N VAL A 4 -2.08 29.40 1.47
CA VAL A 4 -2.44 28.03 1.16
C VAL A 4 -2.84 27.91 -0.30
N GLU A 5 -2.35 26.90 -0.96
CA GLU A 5 -2.60 26.59 -2.35
C GLU A 5 -3.35 25.26 -2.48
N ILE A 6 -4.36 25.23 -3.34
CA ILE A 6 -5.04 23.99 -3.72
C ILE A 6 -4.23 23.32 -4.84
N LYS A 7 -3.73 22.12 -4.61
CA LYS A 7 -2.93 21.35 -5.56
C LYS A 7 -3.78 20.45 -6.45
N SER A 8 -4.80 19.81 -5.88
CA SER A 8 -5.67 18.90 -6.61
C SER A 8 -7.04 18.79 -5.95
N ILE A 9 -8.05 18.44 -6.75
CA ILE A 9 -9.42 18.20 -6.27
C ILE A 9 -9.95 16.94 -6.95
N ALA A 10 -10.53 16.05 -6.15
CA ALA A 10 -11.32 14.92 -6.62
C ALA A 10 -12.72 15.00 -6.03
N ARG A 11 -13.75 14.96 -6.86
CA ARG A 11 -15.14 15.19 -6.45
C ARG A 11 -16.09 14.14 -7.03
N GLU A 12 -16.98 13.67 -6.19
CA GLU A 12 -18.22 13.00 -6.57
C GLU A 12 -19.39 13.89 -6.13
N PRO A 13 -20.03 14.62 -7.08
CA PRO A 13 -21.06 15.62 -6.77
C PRO A 13 -22.20 15.04 -5.95
N GLY A 14 -22.60 15.75 -4.92
CA GLY A 14 -23.67 15.35 -4.00
C GLY A 14 -23.28 14.27 -2.99
N ALA A 15 -22.05 13.74 -3.03
CA ALA A 15 -21.59 12.69 -2.15
C ALA A 15 -20.37 13.13 -1.31
N ARG A 16 -19.20 13.26 -1.95
CA ARG A 16 -17.95 13.55 -1.26
C ARG A 16 -16.92 14.20 -2.17
N SER A 17 -16.12 15.08 -1.60
CA SER A 17 -14.96 15.71 -2.23
C SER A 17 -13.70 15.53 -1.40
N LYS A 18 -12.56 15.37 -2.05
CA LYS A 18 -11.24 15.46 -1.47
C LYS A 18 -10.48 16.61 -2.10
N VAL A 19 -9.86 17.44 -1.28
CA VAL A 19 -9.11 18.62 -1.70
C VAL A 19 -7.70 18.53 -1.14
N ALA A 20 -6.71 18.48 -2.00
CA ALA A 20 -5.30 18.51 -1.60
C ALA A 20 -4.79 19.94 -1.53
N VAL A 21 -4.23 20.30 -0.38
CA VAL A 21 -3.72 21.65 -0.10
C VAL A 21 -2.26 21.61 0.32
N ALA A 22 -1.51 22.63 -0.06
CA ALA A 22 -0.15 22.84 0.36
C ALA A 22 0.03 24.24 0.93
N SER A 23 0.92 24.42 1.90
CA SER A 23 1.34 25.73 2.38
C SER A 23 2.53 26.25 1.61
N ARG A 24 2.55 27.56 1.38
CA ARG A 24 3.74 28.28 0.90
C ARG A 24 4.66 28.67 2.04
N GLU A 25 4.16 28.63 3.26
CA GLU A 25 4.89 28.95 4.47
C GLU A 25 5.25 27.65 5.23
N PRO A 26 6.53 27.44 5.60
CA PRO A 26 6.99 26.20 6.19
C PRO A 26 6.40 25.91 7.57
N ASN A 27 5.92 26.93 8.29
CA ASN A 27 5.39 26.81 9.65
C ASN A 27 3.85 26.85 9.71
N LEU A 28 3.19 26.87 8.55
CA LEU A 28 1.73 26.92 8.49
C LEU A 28 1.17 25.52 8.16
N ASP A 29 0.30 25.01 9.04
CA ASP A 29 -0.50 23.81 8.74
C ASP A 29 -1.62 24.17 7.74
N PRO A 30 -1.51 23.70 6.48
CA PRO A 30 -2.48 24.05 5.44
C PRO A 30 -3.85 23.42 5.70
N VAL A 31 -3.88 22.21 6.27
CA VAL A 31 -5.14 21.50 6.59
C VAL A 31 -5.86 22.20 7.71
N GLY A 32 -5.18 22.50 8.81
CA GLY A 32 -5.75 23.25 9.93
C GLY A 32 -6.26 24.62 9.53
N ALA A 33 -5.54 25.32 8.66
CA ALA A 33 -5.96 26.63 8.14
C ALA A 33 -7.26 26.56 7.31
N CYS A 34 -7.42 25.52 6.51
CA CYS A 34 -8.63 25.30 5.68
C CYS A 34 -9.81 24.77 6.50
N VAL A 35 -9.56 23.86 7.42
CA VAL A 35 -10.60 23.28 8.30
C VAL A 35 -11.13 24.31 9.29
N GLY A 36 -10.23 25.09 9.88
CA GLY A 36 -10.54 26.12 10.87
C GLY A 36 -10.88 25.55 12.26
N PRO A 37 -11.04 26.41 13.28
CA PRO A 37 -11.36 26.00 14.63
C PRO A 37 -12.65 25.17 14.67
N LYS A 38 -12.56 23.94 15.22
CA LYS A 38 -13.70 23.00 15.31
C LYS A 38 -14.41 22.75 13.95
N GLY A 39 -13.67 22.88 12.84
CA GLY A 39 -14.22 22.68 11.50
C GLY A 39 -15.10 23.82 10.98
N SER A 40 -15.02 25.01 11.57
CA SER A 40 -15.91 26.14 11.23
C SER A 40 -15.80 26.58 9.77
N ARG A 41 -14.57 26.56 9.21
CA ARG A 41 -14.36 27.00 7.81
C ARG A 41 -14.82 25.94 6.82
N VAL A 42 -14.44 24.68 7.01
CA VAL A 42 -14.84 23.58 6.11
C VAL A 42 -16.35 23.36 6.16
N ARG A 43 -17.00 23.61 7.31
CA ARG A 43 -18.47 23.50 7.44
C ARG A 43 -19.20 24.47 6.53
N MET A 44 -18.73 25.72 6.40
CA MET A 44 -19.32 26.68 5.46
C MET A 44 -19.27 26.19 4.02
N VAL A 45 -18.17 25.54 3.64
CA VAL A 45 -18.04 24.94 2.31
C VAL A 45 -19.01 23.76 2.13
N VAL A 46 -19.13 22.91 3.15
CA VAL A 46 -20.07 21.77 3.14
C VAL A 46 -21.52 22.23 3.01
N GLU A 47 -21.90 23.31 3.73
CA GLU A 47 -23.23 23.90 3.67
C GLU A 47 -23.53 24.50 2.27
N GLU A 48 -22.57 25.20 1.67
CA GLU A 48 -22.67 25.74 0.29
C GLU A 48 -22.82 24.62 -0.75
N LEU A 49 -22.16 23.50 -0.53
CA LEU A 49 -22.26 22.29 -1.36
C LEU A 49 -23.47 21.40 -1.02
N ARG A 50 -24.45 21.88 -0.30
CA ARG A 50 -25.67 21.17 0.09
C ARG A 50 -25.39 19.88 0.87
N ASN A 51 -24.52 19.96 1.88
CA ASN A 51 -24.09 18.87 2.76
C ASN A 51 -23.22 17.79 2.08
N GLU A 52 -22.56 18.11 0.98
CA GLU A 52 -21.51 17.26 0.40
C GLU A 52 -20.31 17.21 1.37
N ARG A 53 -19.82 16.01 1.67
CA ARG A 53 -18.67 15.85 2.58
C ARG A 53 -17.39 16.33 1.91
N VAL A 54 -16.60 17.11 2.63
CA VAL A 54 -15.31 17.63 2.14
C VAL A 54 -14.20 17.18 3.07
N ASP A 55 -13.24 16.42 2.51
CA ASP A 55 -12.00 16.05 3.18
C ASP A 55 -10.88 16.95 2.67
N VAL A 56 -10.21 17.62 3.58
CA VAL A 56 -9.02 18.42 3.30
C VAL A 56 -7.79 17.57 3.58
N ILE A 57 -6.95 17.39 2.56
CA ILE A 57 -5.78 16.51 2.56
C ILE A 57 -4.54 17.36 2.40
N GLN A 58 -3.51 17.09 3.18
CA GLN A 58 -2.21 17.73 2.98
C GLN A 58 -1.54 17.13 1.74
N TRP A 59 -1.13 17.99 0.82
CA TRP A 59 -0.31 17.58 -0.32
C TRP A 59 1.15 17.39 0.13
N ASP A 60 1.82 16.38 -0.43
CA ASP A 60 3.24 16.12 -0.20
C ASP A 60 3.92 15.80 -1.54
N GLU A 61 5.19 16.19 -1.69
CA GLU A 61 6.00 15.84 -2.86
C GLU A 61 6.31 14.35 -2.93
N ASP A 62 6.44 13.70 -1.76
CA ASP A 62 6.63 12.26 -1.65
C ASP A 62 5.33 11.54 -2.00
N PRO A 63 5.27 10.79 -3.11
CA PRO A 63 4.05 10.14 -3.54
C PRO A 63 3.53 9.13 -2.52
N ALA A 64 4.40 8.44 -1.78
CA ALA A 64 3.98 7.50 -0.75
C ALA A 64 3.24 8.18 0.39
N LYS A 65 3.73 9.31 0.85
CA LYS A 65 3.08 10.12 1.88
C LYS A 65 1.77 10.72 1.37
N TYR A 66 1.79 11.25 0.14
CA TYR A 66 0.60 11.84 -0.46
C TYR A 66 -0.53 10.83 -0.62
N VAL A 67 -0.25 9.62 -1.13
CA VAL A 67 -1.22 8.53 -1.24
C VAL A 67 -1.76 8.12 0.14
N ALA A 68 -0.87 7.98 1.14
CA ALA A 68 -1.29 7.66 2.50
C ALA A 68 -2.27 8.69 3.07
N GLN A 69 -1.98 9.97 2.90
CA GLN A 69 -2.83 11.06 3.35
C GLN A 69 -4.15 11.15 2.57
N ALA A 70 -4.12 10.87 1.27
CA ALA A 70 -5.32 10.88 0.42
C ALA A 70 -6.36 9.84 0.85
N LEU A 71 -5.95 8.75 1.51
CA LEU A 71 -6.84 7.73 2.07
C LEU A 71 -7.47 8.14 3.42
N SER A 72 -7.12 9.32 3.97
CA SER A 72 -7.77 9.84 5.18
C SER A 72 -9.31 9.74 5.06
N PRO A 73 -10.02 9.40 6.14
CA PRO A 73 -9.59 9.28 7.53
C PRO A 73 -9.00 7.90 7.91
N ALA A 74 -8.82 6.98 6.97
CA ALA A 74 -8.22 5.68 7.25
C ALA A 74 -6.72 5.83 7.57
N ARG A 75 -6.25 5.04 8.53
CA ARG A 75 -4.83 4.94 8.86
C ARG A 75 -4.14 3.97 7.94
N VAL A 76 -2.96 4.32 7.47
CA VAL A 76 -2.13 3.53 6.57
C VAL A 76 -0.86 3.11 7.29
N ASN A 77 -0.50 1.82 7.18
CA ASN A 77 0.74 1.31 7.76
C ASN A 77 1.93 1.54 6.83
N ARG A 78 1.74 1.24 5.54
CA ARG A 78 2.81 1.32 4.54
C ARG A 78 2.23 1.59 3.16
N VAL A 79 2.98 2.33 2.35
CA VAL A 79 2.72 2.51 0.92
C VAL A 79 3.96 2.07 0.15
N ILE A 80 3.77 1.28 -0.88
CA ILE A 80 4.80 0.81 -1.80
C ILE A 80 4.46 1.41 -3.16
N ILE A 81 5.38 2.22 -3.70
CA ILE A 81 5.22 2.91 -4.97
C ILE A 81 5.98 2.16 -6.06
N ASP A 82 5.32 1.93 -7.18
CA ASP A 82 5.90 1.46 -8.45
C ASP A 82 5.71 2.58 -9.48
N GLU A 83 6.75 3.39 -9.66
CA GLU A 83 6.71 4.57 -10.55
C GLU A 83 6.55 4.17 -12.02
N ASP A 84 7.15 3.07 -12.44
CA ASP A 84 7.11 2.59 -13.83
C ASP A 84 5.69 2.23 -14.26
N LYS A 85 4.89 1.69 -13.33
CA LYS A 85 3.49 1.30 -13.55
C LYS A 85 2.49 2.33 -13.09
N ASN A 86 2.94 3.43 -12.48
CA ASN A 86 2.08 4.41 -11.82
C ASN A 86 1.11 3.76 -10.81
N TYR A 87 1.65 2.83 -10.01
CA TYR A 87 0.89 1.95 -9.13
C TYR A 87 1.33 2.09 -7.67
N ALA A 88 0.37 2.17 -6.77
CA ALA A 88 0.59 2.29 -5.33
C ALA A 88 -0.09 1.14 -4.59
N THR A 89 0.68 0.26 -3.97
CA THR A 89 0.16 -0.76 -3.06
C THR A 89 0.13 -0.20 -1.64
N VAL A 90 -1.05 -0.13 -1.05
CA VAL A 90 -1.27 0.43 0.27
C VAL A 90 -1.64 -0.66 1.26
N ILE A 91 -0.89 -0.77 2.34
CA ILE A 91 -1.11 -1.74 3.41
C ILE A 91 -1.74 -1.00 4.59
N VAL A 92 -2.91 -1.46 4.98
CA VAL A 92 -3.68 -0.90 6.10
C VAL A 92 -3.92 -1.94 7.19
N PRO A 93 -4.09 -1.54 8.47
CA PRO A 93 -4.57 -2.45 9.50
C PRO A 93 -5.92 -3.06 9.10
N ASP A 94 -6.19 -4.28 9.54
CA ASP A 94 -7.40 -5.01 9.15
C ASP A 94 -8.68 -4.27 9.56
N ASP A 95 -8.67 -3.60 10.71
CA ASP A 95 -9.76 -2.76 11.20
C ASP A 95 -9.97 -1.49 10.36
N GLN A 96 -8.98 -1.07 9.57
CA GLN A 96 -9.03 0.12 8.71
C GLN A 96 -9.39 -0.19 7.24
N LEU A 97 -9.39 -1.46 6.85
CA LEU A 97 -9.58 -1.85 5.45
C LEU A 97 -10.89 -1.32 4.86
N SER A 98 -11.99 -1.54 5.56
CA SER A 98 -13.31 -1.06 5.12
C SER A 98 -13.38 0.46 5.03
N LEU A 99 -12.71 1.17 5.95
CA LEU A 99 -12.66 2.63 5.96
C LEU A 99 -11.79 3.16 4.82
N ALA A 100 -10.66 2.50 4.54
CA ALA A 100 -9.75 2.87 3.45
C ALA A 100 -10.41 2.71 2.08
N ILE A 101 -11.14 1.63 1.86
CA ILE A 101 -11.91 1.40 0.63
C ILE A 101 -13.10 2.36 0.57
N GLY A 102 -13.84 2.50 1.67
CA GLY A 102 -15.07 3.28 1.78
C GLY A 102 -16.27 2.58 1.18
N LYS A 103 -17.46 3.17 1.40
CA LYS A 103 -18.70 2.65 0.81
C LYS A 103 -18.59 2.66 -0.72
N GLU A 104 -18.87 1.49 -1.34
CA GLU A 104 -18.78 1.31 -2.80
C GLU A 104 -17.42 1.70 -3.41
N GLY A 105 -16.34 1.63 -2.62
CA GLY A 105 -15.00 2.01 -3.06
C GLY A 105 -14.78 3.52 -3.21
N GLN A 106 -15.66 4.35 -2.67
CA GLN A 106 -15.62 5.81 -2.85
C GLN A 106 -14.33 6.44 -2.33
N ASN A 107 -13.87 6.05 -1.13
CA ASN A 107 -12.67 6.64 -0.56
C ASN A 107 -11.42 6.33 -1.40
N ALA A 108 -11.24 5.06 -1.79
CA ALA A 108 -10.14 4.63 -2.66
C ALA A 108 -10.20 5.28 -4.04
N ARG A 109 -11.38 5.35 -4.65
CA ARG A 109 -11.58 5.96 -5.97
C ARG A 109 -11.29 7.46 -5.97
N LEU A 110 -11.74 8.20 -4.95
CA LEU A 110 -11.42 9.62 -4.81
C LEU A 110 -9.93 9.84 -4.54
N ALA A 111 -9.30 9.01 -3.72
CA ALA A 111 -7.86 9.08 -3.47
C ALA A 111 -7.05 8.84 -4.75
N ALA A 112 -7.42 7.84 -5.54
CA ALA A 112 -6.77 7.55 -6.83
C ALA A 112 -6.90 8.73 -7.82
N ARG A 113 -8.08 9.33 -7.92
CA ARG A 113 -8.31 10.53 -8.77
C ARG A 113 -7.55 11.75 -8.26
N LEU A 114 -7.46 11.94 -6.95
CA LEU A 114 -6.78 13.06 -6.33
C LEU A 114 -5.27 13.02 -6.57
N THR A 115 -4.67 11.84 -6.41
CA THR A 115 -3.22 11.63 -6.48
C THR A 115 -2.72 11.31 -7.89
N GLY A 116 -3.60 10.80 -8.76
CA GLY A 116 -3.24 10.30 -10.09
C GLY A 116 -2.61 8.90 -10.08
N TRP A 117 -2.54 8.23 -8.93
CA TRP A 117 -1.99 6.88 -8.77
C TRP A 117 -3.07 5.82 -8.85
N HIS A 118 -2.74 4.67 -9.43
CA HIS A 118 -3.57 3.48 -9.32
C HIS A 118 -3.35 2.85 -7.94
N ILE A 119 -4.36 2.89 -7.08
CA ILE A 119 -4.25 2.49 -5.67
C ILE A 119 -4.85 1.11 -5.46
N ASP A 120 -4.03 0.18 -4.95
CA ASP A 120 -4.43 -1.15 -4.49
C ASP A 120 -4.31 -1.25 -2.96
N ILE A 121 -5.41 -1.53 -2.27
CA ILE A 121 -5.46 -1.53 -0.81
C ILE A 121 -5.50 -2.98 -0.31
N LYS A 122 -4.53 -3.34 0.53
CA LYS A 122 -4.41 -4.67 1.14
C LYS A 122 -4.42 -4.57 2.66
N SER A 123 -5.00 -5.58 3.31
CA SER A 123 -4.91 -5.71 4.76
C SER A 123 -3.51 -6.17 5.19
N ALA A 124 -3.10 -5.80 6.40
CA ALA A 124 -1.81 -6.20 6.96
C ALA A 124 -1.71 -7.72 7.11
N SER A 125 -2.79 -8.42 7.48
CA SER A 125 -2.83 -9.87 7.59
C SER A 125 -2.66 -10.57 6.25
N PHE A 126 -3.18 -10.01 5.16
CA PHE A 126 -3.01 -10.57 3.80
C PHE A 126 -1.56 -10.50 3.35
N ASN A 127 -0.84 -9.43 3.72
CA ASN A 127 0.56 -9.25 3.34
C ASN A 127 1.52 -10.14 4.13
N ALA A 128 1.13 -10.59 5.33
CA ALA A 128 1.92 -11.54 6.14
C ALA A 128 1.94 -12.96 5.54
N SER A 129 1.00 -13.28 4.65
CA SER A 129 0.88 -14.57 3.96
C SER A 129 1.41 -14.58 2.53
N ALA A 130 1.84 -13.44 2.00
CA ALA A 130 2.50 -13.37 0.70
C ALA A 130 4.02 -13.54 0.87
N PRO A 131 4.69 -14.42 0.09
CA PRO A 131 6.14 -14.45 0.09
C PRO A 131 6.65 -13.08 -0.34
N VAL A 132 7.40 -12.43 0.54
CA VAL A 132 8.11 -11.19 0.23
C VAL A 132 9.14 -11.49 -0.85
N HIS A 133 8.86 -11.10 -2.09
CA HIS A 133 9.94 -10.83 -3.02
C HIS A 133 10.62 -9.54 -2.53
N GLU A 134 11.53 -9.69 -1.59
CA GLU A 134 12.56 -8.70 -1.35
C GLU A 134 13.54 -8.78 -2.52
N GLU A 135 13.29 -7.96 -3.54
CA GLU A 135 14.37 -7.56 -4.42
C GLU A 135 15.17 -6.47 -3.70
N ASN A 136 16.25 -6.92 -3.13
CA ASN A 136 17.58 -6.34 -3.14
C ASN A 136 17.83 -5.04 -2.38
N LEU A 137 18.48 -5.19 -1.25
CA LEU A 137 19.58 -4.30 -0.88
C LEU A 137 20.75 -5.16 -0.39
N LEU A 138 21.77 -5.16 -1.24
CA LEU A 138 23.08 -5.73 -1.09
C LEU A 138 23.69 -5.45 0.29
N LEU A 139 24.12 -6.48 0.96
CA LEU A 139 25.42 -6.54 1.59
C LEU A 139 25.89 -7.99 1.54
N ASP A 140 27.04 -8.17 0.94
CA ASP A 140 27.80 -9.39 0.85
C ASP A 140 28.03 -10.00 2.22
N GLU A 141 27.56 -11.24 2.43
CA GLU A 141 28.24 -12.23 3.25
C GLU A 141 28.01 -13.56 2.56
N GLU A 142 29.08 -14.07 1.98
CA GLU A 142 29.20 -15.40 1.45
C GLU A 142 29.00 -16.40 2.60
N GLU A 143 27.82 -17.01 2.69
CA GLU A 143 27.68 -18.30 3.35
C GLU A 143 27.40 -19.34 2.30
N ASP A 144 28.38 -20.24 2.12
CA ASP A 144 28.34 -21.44 1.33
C ASP A 144 27.07 -22.25 1.65
N VAL A 145 26.04 -22.14 0.84
CA VAL A 145 24.93 -23.07 0.83
C VAL A 145 25.39 -24.26 -0.01
N GLU A 146 25.82 -25.33 0.66
CA GLU A 146 26.03 -26.62 0.03
C GLU A 146 24.77 -26.97 -0.79
N GLU A 147 24.93 -27.08 -2.10
CA GLU A 147 23.92 -27.60 -3.02
C GLU A 147 23.57 -29.03 -2.59
N GLY A 148 22.49 -29.19 -1.85
CA GLY A 148 21.94 -30.49 -1.51
C GLY A 148 21.52 -31.23 -2.78
N GLU A 149 22.21 -32.29 -3.12
CA GLU A 149 21.87 -33.14 -4.27
C GLU A 149 20.43 -33.66 -4.14
N PHE A 150 19.71 -33.69 -5.23
CA PHE A 150 18.36 -34.28 -5.27
C PHE A 150 18.42 -35.79 -5.12
N CYS A 151 17.38 -36.38 -4.55
CA CYS A 151 17.25 -37.85 -4.44
C CYS A 151 17.39 -38.52 -5.79
N ALA A 152 18.28 -39.49 -5.88
CA ALA A 152 18.58 -40.24 -7.13
C ALA A 152 17.51 -41.25 -7.52
N TYR A 153 16.44 -41.41 -6.74
CA TYR A 153 15.35 -42.35 -7.03
C TYR A 153 14.50 -41.87 -8.20
N VAL A 154 14.24 -42.78 -9.12
CA VAL A 154 13.29 -42.62 -10.23
C VAL A 154 12.27 -43.73 -10.16
N ALA A 155 10.98 -43.39 -10.18
CA ALA A 155 9.89 -44.34 -10.12
C ALA A 155 9.81 -45.21 -11.41
N GLU A 156 9.08 -46.33 -11.38
CA GLU A 156 8.91 -47.22 -12.52
C GLU A 156 8.29 -46.58 -13.76
N ASP A 157 7.58 -45.45 -13.56
CA ASP A 157 6.98 -44.63 -14.61
C ASP A 157 7.94 -43.59 -15.21
N GLY A 158 9.22 -43.56 -14.74
CA GLY A 158 10.25 -42.63 -15.20
C GLY A 158 10.22 -41.27 -14.49
N THR A 159 9.40 -41.06 -13.45
CA THR A 159 9.32 -39.80 -12.74
C THR A 159 10.40 -39.69 -11.68
N PRO A 160 11.28 -38.64 -11.70
CA PRO A 160 12.31 -38.42 -10.69
C PRO A 160 11.72 -37.94 -9.38
N CYS A 161 12.30 -38.41 -8.26
CA CYS A 161 11.95 -37.92 -6.95
C CYS A 161 12.37 -36.43 -6.76
N ARG A 162 11.50 -35.57 -6.27
CA ARG A 162 11.73 -34.13 -6.08
C ARG A 162 12.23 -33.77 -4.69
N ASN A 163 12.45 -34.74 -3.81
CA ASN A 163 12.97 -34.49 -2.49
C ASN A 163 14.51 -34.38 -2.51
N HIS A 164 15.06 -33.60 -1.58
CA HIS A 164 16.50 -33.56 -1.39
C HIS A 164 17.02 -34.85 -0.76
N ALA A 165 18.19 -35.30 -1.19
CA ALA A 165 18.90 -36.42 -0.57
C ALA A 165 19.28 -36.06 0.88
N ARG A 166 19.44 -37.08 1.75
CA ARG A 166 19.94 -36.87 3.11
C ARG A 166 21.46 -36.59 3.06
N PRO A 167 21.98 -35.78 3.99
CA PRO A 167 23.42 -35.59 4.11
C PRO A 167 24.16 -36.93 4.18
N GLY A 168 25.04 -37.19 3.21
CA GLY A 168 25.80 -38.42 3.11
C GLY A 168 25.09 -39.62 2.43
N SER A 169 23.89 -39.44 1.86
CA SER A 169 23.16 -40.44 1.10
C SER A 169 22.70 -39.86 -0.25
N ARG A 170 22.58 -40.71 -1.26
CA ARG A 170 22.05 -40.38 -2.59
C ARG A 170 20.50 -40.34 -2.61
N PHE A 171 19.85 -40.75 -1.52
CA PHE A 171 18.41 -40.94 -1.40
C PHE A 171 17.79 -40.07 -0.31
N CYS A 172 16.55 -39.68 -0.51
CA CYS A 172 15.77 -38.95 0.52
C CYS A 172 15.28 -39.91 1.63
N GLY A 173 14.68 -39.35 2.69
CA GLY A 173 14.19 -40.15 3.82
C GLY A 173 13.08 -41.13 3.50
N VAL A 174 12.39 -40.99 2.36
CA VAL A 174 11.33 -41.89 1.91
C VAL A 174 11.90 -43.07 1.11
N HIS A 175 13.05 -42.89 0.45
CA HIS A 175 13.70 -43.86 -0.40
C HIS A 175 15.06 -44.37 0.17
N ALA A 176 15.20 -44.29 1.50
CA ALA A 176 16.43 -44.70 2.19
C ALA A 176 16.72 -46.19 2.07
N ASP A 177 15.74 -47.01 1.75
CA ASP A 177 15.88 -48.49 1.59
C ASP A 177 16.14 -48.91 0.14
N CYS A 178 16.40 -47.95 -0.78
CA CYS A 178 16.70 -48.21 -2.18
C CYS A 178 18.20 -48.18 -2.48
N GLU A 179 19.06 -48.27 -1.46
CA GLU A 179 20.53 -48.31 -1.56
C GLU A 179 21.05 -49.66 -2.01
#